data_17d9160e90a6244829b4059d31507a73
#
_entry.id   17d9160e90a6244829b4059d31507a73
#
_cell.length_a   1.000
_cell.length_b   1.000
_cell.length_c   1.000
_cell.angle_alpha   90.00
_cell.angle_beta   90.00
_cell.angle_gamma   90.00
#
_symmetry.space_group_name_H-M   'P 1'
#
loop_
_entity.id
_entity.type
_entity.pdbx_description
1 polymer ?
#
loop_
_entity_poly.entity_id
_entity_poly.type
_entity_poly.pdbx_seq_one_letter_code
_entity_poly.pdbx_strand_id
1 'polypeptide(L)'
;GFIKRDEGAIDRRNVVCIITEKGVEAVEELSKLTCARIAPGQALSRTSFERIVMYVDAMGALYCRAADMVLLAILDSPKDALSITEIVDALGLLQPTVSMSLTALAESGLVQRKHDDALSRRVTMVELTPQGKTYIKEIVQQIEDIVVKRKSRTAV
;
A
#
# COMPACT_ATOMS: atom_id res chain seq x y z
N GLY A 1 14.96 14.25 -5.03
CA GLY A 1 14.49 13.07 -4.30
C GLY A 1 13.85 13.44 -2.97
N PHE A 2 13.00 12.60 -2.43
CA PHE A 2 12.31 12.80 -1.15
C PHE A 2 13.21 12.50 0.05
N ILE A 3 14.28 11.74 -0.16
CA ILE A 3 15.22 11.30 0.86
C ILE A 3 16.64 11.60 0.38
N LYS A 4 17.46 12.11 1.27
CA LYS A 4 18.90 12.26 1.11
C LYS A 4 19.59 11.16 1.92
N ARG A 5 20.55 10.46 1.33
CA ARG A 5 21.42 9.53 2.04
C ARG A 5 22.66 10.29 2.52
N ASP A 6 22.96 10.12 3.80
CA ASP A 6 24.20 10.62 4.38
C ASP A 6 25.07 9.40 4.71
N GLU A 7 26.17 9.25 3.98
CA GLU A 7 27.17 8.24 4.28
C GLU A 7 28.04 8.80 5.39
N GLY A 8 27.75 8.39 6.63
CA GLY A 8 28.52 8.82 7.79
C GLY A 8 30.03 8.61 7.60
N ALA A 9 30.81 9.64 7.92
CA ALA A 9 32.26 9.69 7.70
C ALA A 9 33.04 8.58 8.47
N ILE A 10 32.43 7.87 9.41
CA ILE A 10 33.09 6.92 10.31
C ILE A 10 32.74 5.46 9.98
N ASP A 11 31.56 5.17 9.46
CA ASP A 11 31.16 3.79 9.11
C ASP A 11 30.25 3.78 7.88
N ARG A 12 30.79 3.34 6.75
CA ARG A 12 30.05 3.17 5.48
C ARG A 12 28.91 2.14 5.54
N ARG A 13 28.79 1.40 6.63
CA ARG A 13 27.71 0.42 6.86
C ARG A 13 26.46 1.07 7.44
N ASN A 14 26.59 2.25 8.06
CA ASN A 14 25.48 2.98 8.63
C ASN A 14 25.07 4.13 7.70
N VAL A 15 24.13 3.86 6.80
CA VAL A 15 23.54 4.88 5.94
C VAL A 15 22.40 5.54 6.68
N VAL A 16 22.52 6.82 7.01
CA VAL A 16 21.46 7.62 7.57
C VAL A 16 20.60 8.19 6.43
N CYS A 17 19.30 7.95 6.48
CA CYS A 17 18.35 8.52 5.54
C CYS A 17 17.70 9.75 6.19
N ILE A 18 17.87 10.91 5.55
CA ILE A 18 17.30 12.18 6.00
C ILE A 18 16.21 12.59 5.02
N ILE A 19 15.04 12.93 5.54
CA ILE A 19 13.95 13.47 4.72
C ILE A 19 14.32 14.87 4.22
N THR A 20 14.08 15.15 2.93
CA THR A 20 14.29 16.48 2.35
C THR A 20 13.05 17.37 2.54
N GLU A 21 13.16 18.68 2.30
CA GLU A 21 12.00 19.59 2.27
C GLU A 21 10.90 19.07 1.34
N LYS A 22 11.28 18.65 0.12
CA LYS A 22 10.35 18.02 -0.84
C LYS A 22 9.74 16.72 -0.28
N GLY A 23 10.47 15.99 0.55
CA GLY A 23 9.96 14.81 1.24
C GLY A 23 8.91 15.18 2.28
N VAL A 24 9.15 16.23 3.05
CA VAL A 24 8.18 16.73 4.05
C VAL A 24 6.89 17.19 3.36
N GLU A 25 7.00 17.99 2.29
CA GLU A 25 5.84 18.44 1.50
C GLU A 25 5.01 17.24 0.98
N ALA A 26 5.66 16.21 0.44
CA ALA A 26 4.98 15.02 -0.05
C ALA A 26 4.25 14.25 1.07
N VAL A 27 4.85 14.15 2.27
CA VAL A 27 4.21 13.49 3.42
C VAL A 27 3.06 14.34 3.96
N GLU A 28 3.15 15.67 3.93
CA GLU A 28 2.04 16.56 4.29
C GLU A 28 0.86 16.41 3.32
N GLU A 29 1.12 16.33 2.03
CA GLU A 29 0.09 16.10 1.02
C GLU A 29 -0.56 14.72 1.21
N LEU A 30 0.23 13.67 1.40
CA LEU A 30 -0.29 12.33 1.72
C LEU A 30 -1.15 12.35 2.98
N SER A 31 -0.73 13.09 4.02
CA SER A 31 -1.50 13.22 5.26
C SER A 31 -2.84 13.90 5.05
N LYS A 32 -2.90 14.95 4.22
CA LYS A 32 -4.15 15.63 3.84
C LYS A 32 -5.09 14.69 3.08
N LEU A 33 -4.55 13.94 2.11
CA LEU A 33 -5.32 12.97 1.33
C LEU A 33 -5.86 11.84 2.22
N THR A 34 -5.04 11.34 3.15
CA THR A 34 -5.44 10.30 4.11
C THR A 34 -6.56 10.81 5.03
N CYS A 35 -6.41 12.02 5.60
CA CYS A 35 -7.45 12.63 6.41
C CYS A 35 -8.78 12.82 5.66
N ALA A 36 -8.72 13.19 4.39
CA ALA A 36 -9.93 13.37 3.56
C ALA A 36 -10.69 12.07 3.30
N ARG A 37 -10.01 10.91 3.39
CA ARG A 37 -10.61 9.57 3.18
C ARG A 37 -11.11 8.91 4.46
N ILE A 38 -10.69 9.41 5.63
CA ILE A 38 -11.14 8.88 6.93
C ILE A 38 -12.55 9.38 7.23
N ALA A 39 -13.44 8.45 7.58
CA ALA A 39 -14.83 8.78 7.87
C ALA A 39 -14.96 9.80 9.02
N PRO A 40 -15.94 10.74 8.94
CA PRO A 40 -16.21 11.68 10.02
C PRO A 40 -16.52 10.96 11.33
N GLY A 41 -15.88 11.41 12.41
CA GLY A 41 -16.05 10.79 13.74
C GLY A 41 -14.98 9.79 14.14
N GLN A 42 -14.19 9.29 13.22
CA GLN A 42 -13.01 8.49 13.57
C GLN A 42 -11.92 9.36 14.21
N ALA A 43 -11.15 8.78 15.14
CA ALA A 43 -10.17 9.51 15.93
C ALA A 43 -9.08 10.22 15.11
N LEU A 44 -8.85 9.78 13.87
CA LEU A 44 -7.85 10.35 12.97
C LEU A 44 -8.36 11.53 12.14
N SER A 45 -9.66 11.72 11.97
CA SER A 45 -10.25 12.80 11.14
C SER A 45 -9.95 14.23 11.64
N ARG A 46 -9.47 14.39 12.88
CA ARG A 46 -9.09 15.66 13.51
C ARG A 46 -7.68 15.64 14.06
N THR A 47 -6.76 15.04 13.36
CA THR A 47 -5.48 14.63 13.94
C THR A 47 -4.32 15.41 13.38
N SER A 48 -3.24 15.53 14.17
CA SER A 48 -1.99 16.09 13.72
C SER A 48 -1.29 15.22 12.70
N PHE A 49 -0.48 15.84 11.85
CA PHE A 49 0.42 15.20 10.90
C PHE A 49 1.15 13.97 11.47
N GLU A 50 1.72 14.08 12.69
CA GLU A 50 2.45 12.97 13.32
C GLU A 50 1.60 11.71 13.51
N ARG A 51 0.32 11.86 13.88
CA ARG A 51 -0.58 10.71 14.05
C ARG A 51 -0.96 10.08 12.72
N ILE A 52 -1.09 10.88 11.67
CA ILE A 52 -1.33 10.36 10.32
C ILE A 52 -0.13 9.54 9.86
N VAL A 53 1.10 10.05 10.05
CA VAL A 53 2.32 9.30 9.72
C VAL A 53 2.39 7.98 10.49
N MET A 54 2.10 8.00 11.80
CA MET A 54 2.06 6.77 12.60
C MET A 54 0.98 5.78 12.13
N TYR A 55 -0.16 6.28 11.67
CA TYR A 55 -1.21 5.44 11.10
C TYR A 55 -0.78 4.81 9.79
N VAL A 56 -0.19 5.59 8.88
CA VAL A 56 0.33 5.09 7.60
C VAL A 56 1.45 4.08 7.81
N ASP A 57 2.33 4.30 8.79
CA ASP A 57 3.38 3.35 9.17
C ASP A 57 2.78 2.03 9.69
N ALA A 58 1.79 2.11 10.57
CA ALA A 58 1.09 0.94 11.09
C ALA A 58 0.34 0.17 9.98
N MET A 59 -0.31 0.87 9.06
CA MET A 59 -0.90 0.26 7.86
C MET A 59 0.16 -0.44 7.01
N GLY A 60 1.30 0.21 6.77
CA GLY A 60 2.40 -0.34 5.98
C GLY A 60 2.94 -1.65 6.54
N ALA A 61 2.91 -1.84 7.86
CA ALA A 61 3.28 -3.10 8.49
C ALA A 61 2.33 -4.27 8.14
N LEU A 62 1.06 -3.95 7.81
CA LEU A 62 0.06 -4.96 7.45
C LEU A 62 0.08 -5.34 5.96
N TYR A 63 0.36 -4.38 5.07
CA TYR A 63 0.25 -4.62 3.62
C TYR A 63 1.40 -4.04 2.76
N CYS A 64 2.59 -3.92 3.30
CA CYS A 64 3.73 -3.36 2.55
C CYS A 64 4.30 -4.30 1.47
N ARG A 65 3.85 -5.55 1.38
CA ARG A 65 4.29 -6.47 0.33
C ARG A 65 3.61 -6.13 -0.99
N ALA A 66 4.35 -6.21 -2.09
CA ALA A 66 3.79 -5.98 -3.42
C ALA A 66 2.58 -6.90 -3.73
N ALA A 67 2.59 -8.12 -3.21
CA ALA A 67 1.47 -9.06 -3.35
C ALA A 67 0.18 -8.55 -2.68
N ASP A 68 0.27 -8.02 -1.45
CA ASP A 68 -0.88 -7.48 -0.73
C ASP A 68 -1.42 -6.22 -1.42
N MET A 69 -0.53 -5.38 -1.96
CA MET A 69 -0.93 -4.21 -2.76
C MET A 69 -1.65 -4.61 -4.05
N VAL A 70 -1.22 -5.69 -4.71
CA VAL A 70 -1.90 -6.25 -5.88
C VAL A 70 -3.31 -6.73 -5.52
N LEU A 71 -3.47 -7.44 -4.41
CA LEU A 71 -4.80 -7.89 -3.95
C LEU A 71 -5.72 -6.72 -3.62
N LEU A 72 -5.20 -5.67 -2.97
CA LEU A 72 -5.95 -4.44 -2.67
C LEU A 72 -6.38 -3.71 -3.94
N ALA A 73 -5.49 -3.60 -4.94
CA ALA A 73 -5.81 -2.97 -6.22
C ALA A 73 -6.95 -3.69 -6.96
N ILE A 74 -6.95 -5.04 -6.93
CA ILE A 74 -8.03 -5.81 -7.55
C ILE A 74 -9.33 -5.66 -6.74
N LEU A 75 -9.26 -5.63 -5.40
CA LEU A 75 -10.43 -5.46 -4.53
C LEU A 75 -11.10 -4.10 -4.70
N ASP A 76 -10.29 -3.02 -4.79
CA ASP A 76 -10.76 -1.62 -4.91
C ASP A 76 -11.24 -1.27 -6.32
N SER A 77 -10.96 -2.12 -7.29
CA SER A 77 -11.39 -1.90 -8.68
C SER A 77 -12.90 -2.04 -8.82
N PRO A 78 -13.55 -1.17 -9.61
CA PRO A 78 -14.95 -1.35 -10.00
C PRO A 78 -15.16 -2.55 -10.95
N LYS A 79 -14.07 -3.14 -11.46
CA LYS A 79 -14.07 -4.33 -12.31
C LYS A 79 -13.79 -5.56 -11.46
N ASP A 80 -14.43 -6.67 -11.79
CA ASP A 80 -14.19 -7.96 -11.13
C ASP A 80 -12.80 -8.54 -11.45
N ALA A 81 -12.20 -8.12 -12.55
CA ALA A 81 -10.89 -8.56 -13.01
C ALA A 81 -10.10 -7.39 -13.61
N LEU A 82 -8.78 -7.42 -13.44
CA LEU A 82 -7.84 -6.45 -14.00
C LEU A 82 -6.80 -7.16 -14.86
N SER A 83 -6.34 -6.48 -15.90
CA SER A 83 -5.14 -6.87 -16.63
C SER A 83 -3.87 -6.52 -15.84
N ILE A 84 -2.75 -7.16 -16.18
CA ILE A 84 -1.46 -6.86 -15.56
C ILE A 84 -1.09 -5.37 -15.74
N THR A 85 -1.37 -4.81 -16.91
CA THR A 85 -1.10 -3.39 -17.22
C THR A 85 -1.91 -2.46 -16.30
N GLU A 86 -3.22 -2.73 -16.14
CA GLU A 86 -4.07 -1.94 -15.24
C GLU A 86 -3.59 -2.00 -13.79
N ILE A 87 -3.09 -3.16 -13.32
CA ILE A 87 -2.51 -3.30 -11.97
C ILE A 87 -1.20 -2.49 -11.85
N VAL A 88 -0.33 -2.54 -12.87
CA VAL A 88 0.91 -1.75 -12.93
C VAL A 88 0.60 -0.26 -12.85
N ASP A 89 -0.35 0.21 -13.64
CA ASP A 89 -0.76 1.62 -13.70
C ASP A 89 -1.39 2.08 -12.37
N ALA A 90 -2.24 1.24 -11.76
CA ALA A 90 -2.89 1.54 -10.50
C ALA A 90 -1.90 1.65 -9.32
N LEU A 91 -0.87 0.80 -9.30
CA LEU A 91 0.08 0.72 -8.18
C LEU A 91 1.37 1.52 -8.41
N GLY A 92 1.68 1.91 -9.65
CA GLY A 92 2.97 2.52 -9.99
C GLY A 92 4.17 1.58 -9.76
N LEU A 93 3.94 0.27 -9.70
CA LEU A 93 4.98 -0.74 -9.54
C LEU A 93 5.54 -1.15 -10.91
N LEU A 94 6.76 -1.68 -10.90
CA LEU A 94 7.36 -2.23 -12.10
C LEU A 94 6.63 -3.52 -12.53
N GLN A 95 6.42 -3.71 -13.82
CA GLN A 95 5.76 -4.88 -14.39
C GLN A 95 6.36 -6.23 -13.91
N PRO A 96 7.71 -6.43 -13.83
CA PRO A 96 8.27 -7.65 -13.27
C PRO A 96 7.83 -7.92 -11.82
N THR A 97 7.77 -6.87 -10.98
CA THR A 97 7.33 -6.98 -9.58
C THR A 97 5.88 -7.45 -9.50
N VAL A 98 5.00 -6.85 -10.30
CA VAL A 98 3.58 -7.25 -10.38
C VAL A 98 3.46 -8.69 -10.89
N SER A 99 4.18 -9.06 -11.94
CA SER A 99 4.15 -10.41 -12.53
C SER A 99 4.61 -11.49 -11.54
N MET A 100 5.69 -11.23 -10.79
CA MET A 100 6.17 -12.15 -9.75
C MET A 100 5.17 -12.28 -8.60
N SER A 101 4.59 -11.17 -8.15
CA SER A 101 3.56 -11.15 -7.12
C SER A 101 2.33 -11.95 -7.55
N LEU A 102 1.85 -11.77 -8.78
CA LEU A 102 0.72 -12.51 -9.33
C LEU A 102 1.00 -14.01 -9.46
N THR A 103 2.23 -14.41 -9.76
CA THR A 103 2.60 -15.82 -9.79
C THR A 103 2.52 -16.43 -8.40
N ALA A 104 3.12 -15.80 -7.40
CA ALA A 104 3.06 -16.26 -6.01
C ALA A 104 1.62 -16.29 -5.46
N LEU A 105 0.80 -15.29 -5.79
CA LEU A 105 -0.61 -15.23 -5.41
C LEU A 105 -1.45 -16.34 -6.07
N ALA A 106 -1.18 -16.67 -7.32
CA ALA A 106 -1.85 -17.76 -8.02
C ALA A 106 -1.45 -19.12 -7.45
N GLU A 107 -0.16 -19.32 -7.14
CA GLU A 107 0.33 -20.53 -6.46
C GLU A 107 -0.29 -20.70 -5.08
N SER A 108 -0.55 -19.61 -4.38
CA SER A 108 -1.24 -19.60 -3.07
C SER A 108 -2.78 -19.70 -3.19
N GLY A 109 -3.33 -19.76 -4.40
CA GLY A 109 -4.78 -19.86 -4.63
C GLY A 109 -5.56 -18.59 -4.31
N LEU A 110 -4.92 -17.44 -4.18
CA LEU A 110 -5.56 -16.17 -3.83
C LEU A 110 -6.09 -15.40 -5.05
N VAL A 111 -5.48 -15.63 -6.21
CA VAL A 111 -5.93 -15.06 -7.49
C VAL A 111 -6.04 -16.17 -8.54
N GLN A 112 -6.86 -15.96 -9.54
CA GLN A 112 -6.92 -16.79 -10.74
C GLN A 112 -6.76 -15.95 -12.00
N ARG A 113 -6.14 -16.54 -13.02
CA ARG A 113 -5.93 -15.91 -14.33
C ARG A 113 -7.00 -16.43 -15.28
N LYS A 114 -7.66 -15.52 -15.99
CA LYS A 114 -8.59 -15.82 -17.09
C LYS A 114 -8.01 -15.26 -18.37
N HIS A 115 -8.13 -16.01 -19.43
CA HIS A 115 -7.88 -15.49 -20.77
C HIS A 115 -9.18 -14.92 -21.32
N ASP A 116 -9.14 -13.68 -21.78
CA ASP A 116 -10.26 -13.07 -22.48
C ASP A 116 -10.10 -13.36 -23.99
N ASP A 117 -10.81 -14.37 -24.46
CA ASP A 117 -10.79 -14.76 -25.88
C ASP A 117 -11.56 -13.77 -26.78
N ALA A 118 -12.30 -12.82 -26.19
CA ALA A 118 -13.12 -11.85 -26.93
C ALA A 118 -12.31 -10.69 -27.50
N LEU A 119 -11.13 -10.41 -26.94
CA LEU A 119 -10.21 -9.41 -27.45
C LEU A 119 -9.18 -10.09 -28.37
N SER A 120 -9.01 -9.62 -29.60
CA SER A 120 -8.06 -10.13 -30.59
C SER A 120 -6.58 -10.10 -30.20
N ARG A 121 -6.26 -9.69 -28.95
CA ARG A 121 -5.01 -9.86 -28.23
C ARG A 121 -5.32 -10.67 -26.98
N ARG A 122 -4.56 -11.75 -26.77
CA ARG A 122 -4.60 -12.59 -25.56
C ARG A 122 -4.23 -11.76 -24.32
N VAL A 123 -5.18 -11.01 -23.79
CA VAL A 123 -5.00 -10.27 -22.53
C VAL A 123 -5.33 -11.21 -21.38
N THR A 124 -4.36 -11.42 -20.51
CA THR A 124 -4.57 -12.17 -19.28
C THR A 124 -5.22 -11.26 -18.25
N MET A 125 -6.45 -11.59 -17.88
CA MET A 125 -7.18 -10.95 -16.78
C MET A 125 -6.92 -11.70 -15.49
N VAL A 126 -6.85 -10.97 -14.38
CA VAL A 126 -6.61 -11.51 -13.03
C VAL A 126 -7.78 -11.11 -12.14
N GLU A 127 -8.34 -12.08 -11.45
CA GLU A 127 -9.43 -11.87 -10.48
C GLU A 127 -9.12 -12.53 -9.15
N LEU A 128 -9.75 -12.03 -8.07
CA LEU A 128 -9.65 -12.64 -6.74
C LEU A 128 -10.46 -13.93 -6.69
N THR A 129 -9.87 -14.97 -6.13
CA THR A 129 -10.61 -16.18 -5.74
C THR A 129 -11.48 -15.89 -4.50
N PRO A 130 -12.44 -16.75 -4.13
CA PRO A 130 -13.15 -16.63 -2.85
C PRO A 130 -12.21 -16.57 -1.65
N GLN A 131 -11.13 -17.39 -1.67
CA GLN A 131 -10.09 -17.38 -0.64
C GLN A 131 -9.32 -16.04 -0.63
N GLY A 132 -8.95 -15.50 -1.80
CA GLY A 132 -8.31 -14.21 -1.92
C GLY A 132 -9.17 -13.08 -1.41
N LYS A 133 -10.48 -13.10 -1.68
CA LYS A 133 -11.45 -12.12 -1.16
C LYS A 133 -11.54 -12.16 0.37
N THR A 134 -11.51 -13.34 0.96
CA THR A 134 -11.51 -13.48 2.43
C THR A 134 -10.22 -12.96 3.02
N TYR A 135 -9.08 -13.39 2.51
CA TYR A 135 -7.76 -12.95 2.98
C TYR A 135 -7.60 -11.43 2.96
N ILE A 136 -7.92 -10.79 1.84
CA ILE A 136 -7.71 -9.34 1.73
C ILE A 136 -8.72 -8.54 2.57
N LYS A 137 -9.95 -9.04 2.77
CA LYS A 137 -10.92 -8.42 3.67
C LYS A 137 -10.45 -8.46 5.13
N GLU A 138 -9.78 -9.51 5.56
CA GLU A 138 -9.17 -9.59 6.90
C GLU A 138 -8.09 -8.52 7.07
N ILE A 139 -7.24 -8.30 6.04
CA ILE A 139 -6.25 -7.21 6.06
C ILE A 139 -6.94 -5.85 6.13
N VAL A 140 -7.97 -5.61 5.31
CA VAL A 140 -8.74 -4.35 5.35
C VAL A 140 -9.33 -4.12 6.73
N GLN A 141 -9.93 -5.15 7.35
CA GLN A 141 -10.48 -5.05 8.70
C GLN A 141 -9.39 -4.70 9.72
N GLN A 142 -8.23 -5.32 9.65
CA GLN A 142 -7.10 -4.99 10.53
C GLN A 142 -6.63 -3.54 10.34
N ILE A 143 -6.66 -3.01 9.12
CA ILE A 143 -6.35 -1.61 8.82
C ILE A 143 -7.40 -0.69 9.47
N GLU A 144 -8.69 -1.00 9.35
CA GLU A 144 -9.78 -0.24 9.95
C GLU A 144 -9.71 -0.22 11.48
N ASP A 145 -9.21 -1.30 12.07
CA ASP A 145 -9.05 -1.46 13.52
C ASP A 145 -7.78 -0.80 14.08
N ILE A 146 -6.93 -0.21 13.23
CA ILE A 146 -5.70 0.46 13.69
C ILE A 146 -6.04 1.65 14.61
N VAL A 147 -5.58 1.58 15.85
CA VAL A 147 -5.67 2.67 16.82
C VAL A 147 -4.31 3.26 17.11
N VAL A 148 -4.06 4.48 16.66
CA VAL A 148 -2.85 5.22 16.94
C VAL A 148 -3.00 5.97 18.27
N LYS A 149 -2.35 5.45 19.32
CA LYS A 149 -2.33 6.09 20.65
C LYS A 149 -1.40 7.31 20.66
N ARG A 150 -1.84 8.40 21.30
CA ARG A 150 -0.99 9.57 21.53
C ARG A 150 0.17 9.16 22.43
N LYS A 151 1.43 9.43 22.04
CA LYS A 151 2.56 9.30 22.97
C LYS A 151 2.26 10.17 24.20
N SER A 152 2.26 9.57 25.39
CA SER A 152 2.20 10.35 26.62
C SER A 152 3.40 11.29 26.61
N ARG A 153 3.17 12.59 26.78
CA ARG A 153 4.26 13.53 27.09
C ARG A 153 4.87 13.06 28.39
N THR A 154 6.02 12.44 28.31
CA THR A 154 6.86 12.26 29.50
C THR A 154 7.21 13.68 29.92
N ALA A 155 6.64 14.11 31.05
CA ALA A 155 7.04 15.36 31.69
C ALA A 155 8.54 15.23 32.01
N VAL A 156 9.34 16.16 31.41
CA VAL A 156 10.72 16.40 31.80
C VAL A 156 10.70 17.28 33.03
#